data_a0eba1f57d6a0da1d58b285f62b97f5f
#
_entry.id   a0eba1f57d6a0da1d58b285f62b97f5f
#
_cell.length_a   1.000
_cell.length_b   1.000
_cell.length_c   1.000
_cell.angle_alpha   90.00
_cell.angle_beta   90.00
_cell.angle_gamma   90.00
#
_symmetry.space_group_name_H-M   'P 1'
#
loop_
_entity.id
_entity.type
_entity.pdbx_description
1 polymer ?
#
loop_
_entity_poly.entity_id
_entity_poly.type
_entity_poly.pdbx_seq_one_letter_code
_entity_poly.pdbx_strand_id
1 'polypeptide(L)'
;MSCKQPPLNNYILVVFDSCRYDSFMRAQPRVMLKLGNIERRWSYASWTGPSHYNLLSGLLPHTSPKQMFAADYYEHEFLKYNERLGTDSLGFKSLVPSLYLPLFLKESLGYRTNAMVSLPVLNPNTVLNRGFDSYRLMEKHNDMAAMLDRLEFSDEQPSFYFLNAGETHYPYSLPGEPPELWPHINGVHGIFKHLDERIVGGKLVAADVPYFDTAKLRLLRERQIESVRYLDGVIEELIDTVPPNTYLTITSDHGELFGEDGYFGHGPILHDKVFEVPFVERKIR
;
A
#
# COMPACT_ATOMS: atom_id res chain seq x y z
N MET A 1 7.98 -39.44 18.38
CA MET A 1 7.99 -38.81 17.06
C MET A 1 7.70 -37.33 17.29
N SER A 2 8.70 -36.47 17.15
CA SER A 2 8.50 -35.01 17.22
C SER A 2 7.66 -34.62 16.00
N CYS A 3 6.40 -34.21 16.18
CA CYS A 3 5.66 -33.52 15.13
C CYS A 3 6.47 -32.25 14.79
N LYS A 4 7.17 -32.26 13.66
CA LYS A 4 7.72 -31.02 13.14
C LYS A 4 6.52 -30.11 12.86
N GLN A 5 6.50 -28.94 13.48
CA GLN A 5 5.53 -27.90 13.09
C GLN A 5 5.63 -27.65 11.58
N PRO A 6 4.54 -27.44 10.89
CA PRO A 6 4.59 -27.08 9.49
C PRO A 6 5.45 -25.81 9.33
N PRO A 7 6.20 -25.69 8.22
CA PRO A 7 7.01 -24.50 7.99
C PRO A 7 6.10 -23.26 7.91
N LEU A 8 6.58 -22.15 8.46
CA LEU A 8 5.89 -20.85 8.34
C LEU A 8 5.76 -20.43 6.88
N ASN A 9 4.70 -19.72 6.54
CA ASN A 9 4.54 -19.18 5.19
C ASN A 9 5.57 -18.08 4.92
N ASN A 10 6.07 -17.97 3.69
CA ASN A 10 6.56 -16.69 3.22
C ASN A 10 5.39 -15.69 3.20
N TYR A 11 5.64 -14.45 3.60
CA TYR A 11 4.61 -13.43 3.65
C TYR A 11 5.00 -12.24 2.79
N ILE A 12 4.15 -11.88 1.83
CA ILE A 12 4.34 -10.73 0.96
C ILE A 12 3.19 -9.75 1.17
N LEU A 13 3.53 -8.53 1.56
CA LEU A 13 2.60 -7.41 1.66
C LEU A 13 2.89 -6.41 0.55
N VAL A 14 2.01 -6.35 -0.45
CA VAL A 14 2.07 -5.40 -1.56
C VAL A 14 1.16 -4.22 -1.25
N VAL A 15 1.71 -3.02 -1.37
CA VAL A 15 1.01 -1.76 -1.14
C VAL A 15 1.03 -0.93 -2.41
N PHE A 16 -0.13 -0.68 -3.02
CA PHE A 16 -0.31 0.23 -4.14
C PHE A 16 -0.47 1.65 -3.60
N ASP A 17 0.56 2.49 -3.74
CA ASP A 17 0.55 3.83 -3.18
C ASP A 17 -0.55 4.71 -3.79
N SER A 18 -1.35 5.36 -2.95
CA SER A 18 -2.47 6.25 -3.32
C SER A 18 -3.62 5.58 -4.10
N CYS A 19 -3.71 4.25 -4.16
CA CYS A 19 -4.68 3.56 -4.99
C CYS A 19 -6.09 3.58 -4.40
N ARG A 20 -7.02 4.28 -5.05
CA ARG A 20 -8.44 4.31 -4.66
C ARG A 20 -9.12 2.97 -4.88
N TYR A 21 -10.00 2.61 -3.95
CA TYR A 21 -10.84 1.42 -4.10
C TYR A 21 -11.68 1.43 -5.40
N ASP A 22 -12.35 2.54 -5.72
CA ASP A 22 -13.21 2.61 -6.90
C ASP A 22 -12.43 2.70 -8.23
N SER A 23 -11.20 3.23 -8.24
CA SER A 23 -10.29 3.13 -9.38
C SER A 23 -9.83 1.68 -9.59
N PHE A 24 -9.47 1.00 -8.51
CA PHE A 24 -9.08 -0.42 -8.53
C PHE A 24 -10.22 -1.30 -9.09
N MET A 25 -11.44 -1.14 -8.59
CA MET A 25 -12.60 -1.91 -9.07
C MET A 25 -12.94 -1.61 -10.54
N ARG A 26 -12.78 -0.35 -10.97
CA ARG A 26 -13.01 0.05 -12.37
C ARG A 26 -11.96 -0.50 -13.33
N ALA A 27 -10.75 -0.75 -12.85
CA ALA A 27 -9.70 -1.41 -13.64
C ALA A 27 -10.06 -2.85 -14.00
N GLN A 28 -10.91 -3.52 -13.21
CA GLN A 28 -11.27 -4.93 -13.34
C GLN A 28 -10.03 -5.85 -13.41
N PRO A 29 -9.16 -5.84 -12.39
CA PRO A 29 -7.90 -6.58 -12.40
C PRO A 29 -8.16 -8.09 -12.34
N ARG A 30 -7.98 -8.78 -13.46
CA ARG A 30 -8.43 -10.17 -13.65
C ARG A 30 -7.67 -11.17 -12.79
N VAL A 31 -6.40 -10.94 -12.57
CA VAL A 31 -5.54 -11.80 -11.75
C VAL A 31 -5.86 -11.62 -10.28
N MET A 32 -5.89 -10.37 -9.82
CA MET A 32 -6.20 -10.06 -8.41
C MET A 32 -7.63 -10.48 -8.02
N LEU A 33 -8.61 -10.38 -8.93
CA LEU A 33 -9.98 -10.89 -8.72
C LEU A 33 -10.04 -12.43 -8.56
N LYS A 34 -9.08 -13.18 -9.09
CA LYS A 34 -8.99 -14.64 -8.88
C LYS A 34 -8.40 -15.01 -7.51
N LEU A 35 -7.69 -14.09 -6.86
CA LEU A 35 -7.17 -14.31 -5.51
C LEU A 35 -8.30 -14.38 -4.48
N GLY A 36 -9.38 -13.63 -4.67
CA GLY A 36 -10.51 -13.59 -3.76
C GLY A 36 -11.45 -12.43 -4.01
N ASN A 37 -12.39 -12.25 -3.10
CA ASN A 37 -13.26 -11.08 -3.11
C ASN A 37 -12.45 -9.84 -2.72
N ILE A 38 -12.49 -8.81 -3.56
CA ILE A 38 -11.85 -7.53 -3.25
C ILE A 38 -12.71 -6.79 -2.21
N GLU A 39 -12.19 -6.68 -1.01
CA GLU A 39 -12.85 -5.95 0.06
C GLU A 39 -12.59 -4.44 -0.07
N ARG A 40 -13.62 -3.66 0.22
CA ARG A 40 -13.46 -2.24 0.49
C ARG A 40 -13.12 -2.07 1.96
N ARG A 41 -11.91 -1.60 2.22
CA ARG A 41 -11.43 -1.35 3.57
C ARG A 41 -11.07 0.11 3.78
N TRP A 42 -10.86 0.51 5.02
CA TRP A 42 -10.50 1.86 5.43
C TRP A 42 -9.07 1.88 5.95
N SER A 43 -8.26 2.74 5.36
CA SER A 43 -6.91 3.02 5.88
C SER A 43 -6.99 3.76 7.22
N TYR A 44 -5.97 3.61 8.04
CA TYR A 44 -5.84 4.35 9.31
C TYR A 44 -5.28 5.76 9.12
N ALA A 45 -4.79 6.10 7.95
CA ALA A 45 -4.27 7.44 7.66
C ALA A 45 -4.51 7.82 6.19
N SER A 46 -4.37 9.10 5.89
CA SER A 46 -4.73 9.72 4.62
C SER A 46 -3.53 10.14 3.78
N TRP A 47 -2.32 9.73 4.14
CA TRP A 47 -1.11 9.91 3.33
C TRP A 47 -0.02 8.89 3.66
N THR A 48 0.96 8.77 2.77
CA THR A 48 1.97 7.71 2.71
C THR A 48 2.68 7.44 4.03
N GLY A 49 3.32 8.43 4.65
CA GLY A 49 4.12 8.22 5.86
C GLY A 49 3.34 7.57 7.01
N PRO A 50 2.29 8.22 7.55
CA PRO A 50 1.48 7.66 8.64
C PRO A 50 0.83 6.33 8.30
N SER A 51 0.36 6.13 7.06
CA SER A 51 -0.23 4.85 6.63
C SER A 51 0.79 3.71 6.69
N HIS A 52 2.02 3.96 6.24
CA HIS A 52 3.10 2.96 6.30
C HIS A 52 3.50 2.62 7.74
N TYR A 53 3.50 3.60 8.67
CA TYR A 53 3.67 3.29 10.09
C TYR A 53 2.58 2.35 10.62
N ASN A 54 1.32 2.59 10.25
CA ASN A 54 0.22 1.72 10.64
C ASN A 54 0.39 0.30 10.04
N LEU A 55 0.66 0.20 8.74
CA LEU A 55 0.88 -1.09 8.07
C LEU A 55 2.02 -1.88 8.71
N LEU A 56 3.15 -1.23 8.98
CA LEU A 56 4.31 -1.87 9.61
C LEU A 56 4.11 -2.13 11.11
N SER A 57 3.11 -1.49 11.75
CA SER A 57 2.63 -1.87 13.06
C SER A 57 1.59 -3.00 13.01
N GLY A 58 1.39 -3.65 11.85
CA GLY A 58 0.44 -4.73 11.68
C GLY A 58 -1.02 -4.29 11.57
N LEU A 59 -1.29 -3.00 11.52
CA LEU A 59 -2.62 -2.42 11.33
C LEU A 59 -2.94 -2.33 9.84
N LEU A 60 -3.39 -3.43 9.26
CA LEU A 60 -3.89 -3.44 7.89
C LEU A 60 -5.25 -2.71 7.82
N PRO A 61 -5.61 -2.15 6.65
CA PRO A 61 -6.89 -1.46 6.49
C PRO A 61 -8.06 -2.29 7.02
N HIS A 62 -9.05 -1.65 7.61
CA HIS A 62 -10.13 -2.28 8.36
C HIS A 62 -11.49 -2.14 7.67
N THR A 63 -12.46 -3.03 8.01
CA THR A 63 -13.81 -2.99 7.45
C THR A 63 -14.78 -2.13 8.25
N SER A 64 -14.43 -1.76 9.49
CA SER A 64 -15.30 -1.00 10.42
C SER A 64 -16.70 -1.60 10.56
N PRO A 65 -16.82 -2.88 10.95
CA PRO A 65 -18.11 -3.52 11.09
C PRO A 65 -18.95 -2.84 12.17
N LYS A 66 -20.28 -2.88 11.98
CA LYS A 66 -21.23 -2.34 12.96
C LYS A 66 -21.65 -3.41 13.97
N GLN A 67 -22.14 -2.98 15.12
CA GLN A 67 -22.76 -3.82 16.16
C GLN A 67 -21.82 -4.90 16.75
N MET A 68 -20.55 -4.55 16.91
CA MET A 68 -19.60 -5.35 17.68
C MET A 68 -18.70 -4.47 18.55
N PHE A 69 -18.09 -5.03 19.56
CA PHE A 69 -17.09 -4.32 20.33
C PHE A 69 -15.83 -4.08 19.48
N ALA A 70 -15.31 -2.86 19.49
CA ALA A 70 -14.09 -2.52 18.73
C ALA A 70 -12.89 -3.38 19.17
N ALA A 71 -12.81 -3.73 20.46
CA ALA A 71 -11.78 -4.62 20.99
C ALA A 71 -11.82 -6.02 20.38
N ASP A 72 -13.02 -6.59 20.22
CA ASP A 72 -13.19 -7.93 19.64
C ASP A 72 -12.81 -7.94 18.16
N TYR A 73 -13.20 -6.89 17.43
CA TYR A 73 -12.79 -6.74 16.02
C TYR A 73 -11.28 -6.59 15.88
N TYR A 74 -10.68 -5.77 16.71
CA TYR A 74 -9.24 -5.54 16.73
C TYR A 74 -8.46 -6.83 17.06
N GLU A 75 -8.88 -7.58 18.07
CA GLU A 75 -8.30 -8.88 18.39
C GLU A 75 -8.42 -9.86 17.22
N HIS A 76 -9.58 -9.94 16.60
CA HIS A 76 -9.83 -10.80 15.44
C HIS A 76 -8.90 -10.47 14.27
N GLU A 77 -8.73 -9.19 13.91
CA GLU A 77 -7.87 -8.78 12.80
C GLU A 77 -6.40 -9.13 13.07
N PHE A 78 -5.92 -8.97 14.31
CA PHE A 78 -4.57 -9.39 14.65
C PHE A 78 -4.36 -10.90 14.63
N LEU A 79 -5.36 -11.69 15.06
CA LEU A 79 -5.26 -13.15 15.04
C LEU A 79 -5.25 -13.73 13.61
N LYS A 80 -5.68 -12.99 12.59
CA LYS A 80 -5.48 -13.35 11.18
C LYS A 80 -4.02 -13.50 10.78
N TYR A 81 -3.08 -12.93 11.54
CA TYR A 81 -1.65 -13.18 11.31
C TYR A 81 -1.28 -14.66 11.50
N ASN A 82 -2.05 -15.42 12.26
CA ASN A 82 -1.86 -16.88 12.33
C ASN A 82 -2.05 -17.54 10.94
N GLU A 83 -3.08 -17.16 10.21
CA GLU A 83 -3.31 -17.65 8.85
C GLU A 83 -2.24 -17.15 7.88
N ARG A 84 -1.93 -15.85 7.92
CA ARG A 84 -0.91 -15.23 7.03
C ARG A 84 0.44 -15.90 7.18
N LEU A 85 0.84 -16.18 8.40
CA LEU A 85 2.15 -16.74 8.72
C LEU A 85 2.16 -18.28 8.78
N GLY A 86 1.00 -18.94 8.67
CA GLY A 86 0.89 -20.40 8.70
C GLY A 86 1.20 -20.99 10.07
N THR A 87 0.75 -20.37 11.14
CA THR A 87 0.95 -20.79 12.54
C THR A 87 -0.36 -20.67 13.33
N ASP A 88 -0.44 -21.32 14.47
CA ASP A 88 -1.52 -21.17 15.46
C ASP A 88 -0.99 -20.64 16.81
N SER A 89 0.29 -20.29 16.85
CA SER A 89 0.98 -19.96 18.09
C SER A 89 0.86 -18.48 18.52
N LEU A 90 0.33 -17.60 17.66
CA LEU A 90 0.25 -16.19 17.97
C LEU A 90 -0.98 -15.88 18.82
N GLY A 91 -0.74 -15.35 20.00
CA GLY A 91 -1.76 -14.82 20.88
C GLY A 91 -1.84 -13.30 20.83
N PHE A 92 -3.02 -12.73 20.92
CA PHE A 92 -3.22 -11.27 20.93
C PHE A 92 -2.35 -10.55 21.96
N LYS A 93 -2.28 -11.10 23.19
CA LYS A 93 -1.51 -10.52 24.29
C LYS A 93 0.02 -10.54 24.08
N SER A 94 0.53 -11.47 23.29
CA SER A 94 1.95 -11.56 22.96
C SER A 94 2.31 -10.78 21.70
N LEU A 95 1.41 -10.72 20.72
CA LEU A 95 1.64 -10.06 19.45
C LEU A 95 1.57 -8.53 19.58
N VAL A 96 0.50 -8.00 20.16
CA VAL A 96 0.22 -6.55 20.16
C VAL A 96 1.26 -5.71 20.90
N PRO A 97 1.76 -6.08 22.07
CA PRO A 97 2.79 -5.29 22.77
C PRO A 97 4.11 -5.18 22.02
N SER A 98 4.42 -6.13 21.15
CA SER A 98 5.69 -6.21 20.42
C SER A 98 5.61 -5.59 19.03
N LEU A 99 4.48 -4.97 18.70
CA LEU A 99 4.10 -4.74 17.34
C LEU A 99 4.84 -3.61 16.63
N TYR A 100 5.97 -3.97 16.11
CA TYR A 100 6.48 -3.46 14.84
C TYR A 100 6.77 -4.69 13.98
N LEU A 101 5.94 -4.92 12.97
CA LEU A 101 5.83 -6.21 12.28
C LEU A 101 7.17 -6.76 11.78
N PRO A 102 8.05 -5.99 11.09
CA PRO A 102 9.33 -6.50 10.62
C PRO A 102 10.21 -7.02 11.76
N LEU A 103 10.27 -6.27 12.86
CA LEU A 103 11.07 -6.64 14.02
C LEU A 103 10.52 -7.88 14.73
N PHE A 104 9.19 -7.93 14.91
CA PHE A 104 8.53 -9.08 15.50
C PHE A 104 8.75 -10.35 14.66
N LEU A 105 8.56 -10.27 13.34
CA LEU A 105 8.77 -11.40 12.43
C LEU A 105 10.22 -11.90 12.49
N LYS A 106 11.18 -10.99 12.51
CA LYS A 106 12.60 -11.31 12.58
C LYS A 106 12.99 -11.94 13.92
N GLU A 107 12.70 -11.28 15.03
CA GLU A 107 13.19 -11.66 16.35
C GLU A 107 12.42 -12.81 16.99
N SER A 108 11.09 -12.87 16.76
CA SER A 108 10.23 -13.86 17.40
C SER A 108 9.97 -15.09 16.55
N LEU A 109 9.99 -14.94 15.21
CA LEU A 109 9.62 -16.01 14.28
C LEU A 109 10.73 -16.37 13.29
N GLY A 110 11.89 -15.71 13.35
CA GLY A 110 13.06 -16.04 12.55
C GLY A 110 12.93 -15.72 11.06
N TYR A 111 12.11 -14.76 10.67
CA TYR A 111 11.98 -14.33 9.27
C TYR A 111 13.22 -13.57 8.80
N ARG A 112 13.55 -13.74 7.52
CA ARG A 112 14.33 -12.75 6.76
C ARG A 112 13.38 -11.64 6.30
N THR A 113 13.69 -10.39 6.64
CA THR A 113 12.77 -9.26 6.44
C THR A 113 13.33 -8.29 5.42
N ASN A 114 12.55 -8.04 4.36
CA ASN A 114 12.97 -7.23 3.22
C ASN A 114 11.90 -6.19 2.87
N ALA A 115 12.33 -5.00 2.51
CA ALA A 115 11.46 -3.96 1.98
C ALA A 115 12.03 -3.39 0.68
N MET A 116 11.16 -3.18 -0.30
CA MET A 116 11.43 -2.41 -1.51
C MET A 116 10.33 -1.37 -1.64
N VAL A 117 10.70 -0.11 -1.69
CA VAL A 117 9.77 1.02 -1.69
C VAL A 117 10.05 1.94 -2.87
N SER A 118 9.01 2.45 -3.49
CA SER A 118 9.10 3.28 -4.70
C SER A 118 9.14 4.77 -4.39
N LEU A 119 8.55 5.20 -3.26
CA LEU A 119 8.38 6.62 -2.97
C LEU A 119 9.56 7.19 -2.17
N PRO A 120 10.15 8.35 -2.59
CA PRO A 120 11.27 8.99 -1.87
C PRO A 120 10.96 9.36 -0.42
N VAL A 121 9.69 9.59 -0.07
CA VAL A 121 9.25 9.86 1.30
C VAL A 121 9.46 8.64 2.22
N LEU A 122 9.58 7.45 1.67
CA LEU A 122 9.83 6.18 2.37
C LEU A 122 11.34 5.79 2.37
N ASN A 123 12.24 6.70 2.01
CA ASN A 123 13.67 6.39 1.87
C ASN A 123 14.30 5.74 3.12
N PRO A 124 15.47 5.08 2.99
CA PRO A 124 16.12 4.35 4.08
C PRO A 124 16.54 5.20 5.30
N ASN A 125 16.51 6.53 5.20
CA ASN A 125 16.84 7.42 6.32
C ASN A 125 15.64 7.65 7.27
N THR A 126 14.47 7.08 6.96
CA THR A 126 13.31 7.12 7.84
C THR A 126 13.37 5.99 8.87
N VAL A 127 12.62 6.14 9.97
CA VAL A 127 12.53 5.06 10.99
C VAL A 127 11.77 3.83 10.51
N LEU A 128 11.14 3.89 9.33
CA LEU A 128 10.44 2.77 8.70
C LEU A 128 11.37 1.61 8.32
N ASN A 129 12.67 1.86 8.18
CA ASN A 129 13.66 0.83 7.89
C ASN A 129 13.98 -0.10 9.06
N ARG A 130 13.50 0.21 10.28
CA ARG A 130 13.81 -0.56 11.48
C ARG A 130 13.30 -2.00 11.38
N GLY A 131 14.15 -2.93 11.81
CA GLY A 131 13.80 -4.35 11.85
C GLY A 131 13.87 -5.06 10.50
N PHE A 132 14.09 -4.37 9.39
CA PHE A 132 14.38 -5.01 8.10
C PHE A 132 15.87 -5.41 8.01
N ASP A 133 16.13 -6.59 7.43
CA ASP A 133 17.47 -7.03 7.05
C ASP A 133 17.95 -6.31 5.80
N SER A 134 17.01 -6.02 4.88
CA SER A 134 17.23 -5.24 3.66
C SER A 134 16.10 -4.24 3.46
N TYR A 135 16.45 -2.98 3.29
CA TYR A 135 15.49 -1.91 2.98
C TYR A 135 16.02 -1.07 1.82
N ARG A 136 15.27 -1.03 0.72
CA ARG A 136 15.71 -0.40 -0.53
C ARG A 136 14.68 0.57 -1.07
N LEU A 137 15.11 1.81 -1.34
CA LEU A 137 14.40 2.72 -2.23
C LEU A 137 14.75 2.34 -3.68
N MET A 138 13.73 2.08 -4.50
CA MET A 138 13.91 1.76 -5.92
C MET A 138 14.36 3.00 -6.71
N GLU A 139 15.06 2.76 -7.81
CA GLU A 139 15.60 3.83 -8.68
C GLU A 139 14.47 4.60 -9.38
N LYS A 140 13.40 3.90 -9.74
CA LYS A 140 12.21 4.46 -10.37
C LYS A 140 11.01 4.25 -9.47
N HIS A 141 10.15 5.26 -9.39
CA HIS A 141 8.93 5.17 -8.57
C HIS A 141 7.83 4.30 -9.19
N ASN A 142 7.92 3.98 -10.48
CA ASN A 142 6.93 3.28 -11.27
C ASN A 142 7.49 1.99 -11.90
N ASP A 143 8.18 1.18 -11.15
CA ASP A 143 8.86 -0.03 -11.66
C ASP A 143 8.77 -1.19 -10.64
N MET A 144 7.53 -1.60 -10.30
CA MET A 144 7.30 -2.74 -9.43
C MET A 144 7.86 -4.04 -10.04
N ALA A 145 7.88 -4.17 -11.36
CA ALA A 145 8.45 -5.34 -12.03
C ALA A 145 9.93 -5.55 -11.64
N ALA A 146 10.72 -4.47 -11.55
CA ALA A 146 12.10 -4.56 -11.10
C ALA A 146 12.28 -5.00 -9.64
N MET A 147 11.22 -4.98 -8.81
CA MET A 147 11.27 -5.55 -7.47
C MET A 147 11.20 -7.08 -7.53
N LEU A 148 10.48 -7.66 -8.50
CA LEU A 148 10.34 -9.11 -8.65
C LEU A 148 11.68 -9.77 -8.97
N ASP A 149 12.52 -9.14 -9.79
CA ASP A 149 13.87 -9.62 -10.10
C ASP A 149 14.81 -9.71 -8.88
N ARG A 150 14.39 -9.12 -7.76
CA ARG A 150 15.18 -9.04 -6.52
C ARG A 150 14.61 -9.90 -5.39
N LEU A 151 13.55 -10.65 -5.65
CA LEU A 151 12.98 -11.56 -4.68
C LEU A 151 13.87 -12.79 -4.53
N GLU A 152 14.26 -13.06 -3.31
CA GLU A 152 15.07 -14.22 -2.95
C GLU A 152 14.38 -14.98 -1.82
N PHE A 153 14.19 -16.27 -2.00
CA PHE A 153 13.57 -17.16 -1.03
C PHE A 153 14.54 -18.28 -0.64
N SER A 154 14.39 -18.77 0.58
CA SER A 154 15.19 -19.87 1.12
C SER A 154 14.26 -20.95 1.68
N ASP A 155 14.64 -22.21 1.53
CA ASP A 155 13.93 -23.33 2.15
C ASP A 155 14.20 -23.43 3.66
N GLU A 156 15.25 -22.76 4.16
CA GLU A 156 15.67 -22.83 5.56
C GLU A 156 15.00 -21.79 6.44
N GLN A 157 14.55 -20.66 5.86
CA GLN A 157 14.05 -19.51 6.59
C GLN A 157 12.93 -18.82 5.83
N PRO A 158 11.77 -18.56 6.47
CA PRO A 158 10.68 -17.82 5.83
C PRO A 158 11.08 -16.37 5.56
N SER A 159 10.56 -15.83 4.46
CA SER A 159 10.82 -14.45 4.05
C SER A 159 9.58 -13.58 4.23
N PHE A 160 9.79 -12.36 4.73
CA PHE A 160 8.82 -11.29 4.68
C PHE A 160 9.27 -10.25 3.66
N TYR A 161 8.38 -9.91 2.74
CA TYR A 161 8.57 -8.83 1.78
C TYR A 161 7.51 -7.77 1.96
N PHE A 162 7.94 -6.52 2.13
CA PHE A 162 7.12 -5.33 2.05
C PHE A 162 7.43 -4.61 0.73
N LEU A 163 6.46 -4.57 -0.19
CA LEU A 163 6.62 -4.01 -1.53
C LEU A 163 5.68 -2.81 -1.69
N ASN A 164 6.22 -1.59 -1.81
CA ASN A 164 5.44 -0.40 -2.09
C ASN A 164 5.58 -0.03 -3.57
N ALA A 165 4.50 -0.16 -4.33
CA ALA A 165 4.41 0.15 -5.76
C ALA A 165 3.91 1.58 -5.97
N GLY A 166 4.63 2.38 -6.74
CA GLY A 166 4.36 3.79 -6.96
C GLY A 166 3.63 4.13 -8.25
N GLU A 167 3.29 3.15 -9.09
CA GLU A 167 2.59 3.36 -10.36
C GLU A 167 1.21 4.00 -10.19
N THR A 168 0.54 3.73 -9.07
CA THR A 168 -0.77 4.31 -8.72
C THR A 168 -0.70 5.66 -8.04
N HIS A 169 0.50 6.13 -7.73
CA HIS A 169 0.77 7.49 -7.20
C HIS A 169 0.97 8.50 -8.34
N TYR A 170 0.62 9.77 -8.12
CA TYR A 170 0.88 10.84 -9.09
C TYR A 170 2.37 10.85 -9.52
N PRO A 171 2.69 10.95 -10.80
CA PRO A 171 1.85 11.30 -11.96
C PRO A 171 1.16 10.12 -12.67
N TYR A 172 1.04 8.95 -12.05
CA TYR A 172 0.40 7.73 -12.59
C TYR A 172 1.07 7.29 -13.90
N SER A 173 2.39 7.29 -13.91
CA SER A 173 3.19 6.94 -15.07
C SER A 173 3.48 5.44 -15.11
N LEU A 174 3.50 4.87 -16.30
CA LEU A 174 3.87 3.48 -16.51
C LEU A 174 5.36 3.36 -16.86
N PRO A 175 5.99 2.19 -16.61
CA PRO A 175 7.37 1.95 -17.01
C PRO A 175 7.60 2.20 -18.51
N GLY A 176 8.71 2.86 -18.82
CA GLY A 176 9.09 3.17 -20.21
C GLY A 176 8.40 4.39 -20.81
N GLU A 177 7.45 4.99 -20.15
CA GLU A 177 6.86 6.25 -20.62
C GLU A 177 7.82 7.42 -20.42
N PRO A 178 8.09 8.22 -21.47
CA PRO A 178 8.91 9.39 -21.34
C PRO A 178 8.25 10.45 -20.45
N PRO A 179 8.99 11.11 -19.54
CA PRO A 179 8.45 12.09 -18.58
C PRO A 179 7.64 13.23 -19.22
N GLU A 180 7.93 13.55 -20.48
CA GLU A 180 7.23 14.59 -21.24
C GLU A 180 5.76 14.24 -21.53
N LEU A 181 5.42 12.96 -21.51
CA LEU A 181 4.07 12.47 -21.73
C LEU A 181 3.27 12.31 -20.43
N TRP A 182 3.92 12.50 -19.27
CA TRP A 182 3.24 12.37 -18.00
C TRP A 182 2.24 13.51 -17.81
N PRO A 183 1.03 13.20 -17.33
CA PRO A 183 0.08 14.26 -17.07
C PRO A 183 0.54 15.15 -15.92
N HIS A 184 0.53 16.46 -16.15
CA HIS A 184 0.92 17.43 -15.15
C HIS A 184 -0.26 18.33 -14.76
N ILE A 185 -0.45 18.49 -13.46
CA ILE A 185 -1.28 19.57 -12.92
C ILE A 185 -0.35 20.66 -12.41
N ASN A 186 -0.53 21.88 -12.93
CA ASN A 186 0.20 23.02 -12.46
C ASN A 186 -0.05 23.22 -10.96
N GLY A 187 1.02 23.30 -10.18
CA GLY A 187 0.94 23.58 -8.76
C GLY A 187 1.00 22.36 -7.83
N VAL A 188 0.94 21.11 -8.32
CA VAL A 188 1.04 19.94 -7.43
C VAL A 188 2.38 19.87 -6.69
N HIS A 189 3.48 20.27 -7.34
CA HIS A 189 4.78 20.39 -6.68
C HIS A 189 5.16 21.84 -6.32
N GLY A 190 4.21 22.76 -6.37
CA GLY A 190 4.40 24.18 -6.09
C GLY A 190 3.21 24.79 -5.37
N ILE A 191 2.38 23.97 -4.71
CA ILE A 191 1.15 24.41 -4.04
C ILE A 191 1.41 25.50 -2.98
N PHE A 192 2.53 25.41 -2.28
CA PHE A 192 2.92 26.42 -1.29
C PHE A 192 3.23 27.78 -1.96
N LYS A 193 3.87 27.79 -3.14
CA LYS A 193 4.13 29.01 -3.90
C LYS A 193 2.83 29.67 -4.33
N HIS A 194 1.88 28.90 -4.83
CA HIS A 194 0.57 29.42 -5.23
C HIS A 194 -0.32 29.81 -4.04
N LEU A 195 -0.16 29.15 -2.89
CA LEU A 195 -0.83 29.55 -1.66
C LEU A 195 -0.34 30.94 -1.19
N ASP A 196 0.96 31.19 -1.24
CA ASP A 196 1.54 32.48 -0.88
C ASP A 196 1.02 33.60 -1.80
N GLU A 197 0.91 33.35 -3.10
CA GLU A 197 0.35 34.29 -4.08
C GLU A 197 -1.14 34.60 -3.84
N ARG A 198 -1.87 33.69 -3.20
CA ARG A 198 -3.30 33.80 -2.89
C ARG A 198 -3.59 34.36 -1.49
N ILE A 199 -2.58 34.52 -0.65
CA ILE A 199 -2.72 35.13 0.67
C ILE A 199 -2.52 36.64 0.54
N VAL A 200 -3.62 37.38 0.61
CA VAL A 200 -3.61 38.85 0.63
C VAL A 200 -4.05 39.31 2.01
N GLY A 201 -3.17 40.05 2.70
CA GLY A 201 -3.47 40.56 4.04
C GLY A 201 -3.77 39.46 5.07
N GLY A 202 -3.12 38.31 4.98
CA GLY A 202 -3.31 37.17 5.89
C GLY A 202 -4.60 36.37 5.68
N LYS A 203 -5.34 36.63 4.61
CA LYS A 203 -6.54 35.87 4.24
C LYS A 203 -6.38 35.21 2.87
N LEU A 204 -6.82 33.95 2.76
CA LEU A 204 -6.88 33.25 1.49
C LEU A 204 -7.98 33.87 0.63
N VAL A 205 -7.61 34.33 -0.58
CA VAL A 205 -8.56 34.87 -1.56
C VAL A 205 -9.11 33.69 -2.38
N ALA A 206 -10.44 33.50 -2.35
CA ALA A 206 -11.11 32.52 -3.19
C ALA A 206 -10.88 32.87 -4.67
N ALA A 207 -10.57 31.87 -5.49
CA ALA A 207 -10.53 32.05 -6.92
C ALA A 207 -11.94 31.95 -7.49
N ASP A 208 -12.32 32.89 -8.37
CA ASP A 208 -13.61 32.88 -9.07
C ASP A 208 -13.70 31.79 -10.16
N VAL A 209 -12.64 31.02 -10.37
CA VAL A 209 -12.54 29.94 -11.37
C VAL A 209 -12.17 28.65 -10.64
N PRO A 210 -12.71 27.48 -11.04
CA PRO A 210 -12.28 26.21 -10.51
C PRO A 210 -10.75 26.09 -10.57
N TYR A 211 -10.14 25.85 -9.44
CA TYR A 211 -8.66 25.78 -9.34
C TYR A 211 -8.07 24.65 -10.17
N PHE A 212 -8.83 23.57 -10.35
CA PHE A 212 -8.42 22.41 -11.13
C PHE A 212 -9.29 22.25 -12.39
N ASP A 213 -8.65 21.92 -13.51
CA ASP A 213 -9.31 21.52 -14.74
C ASP A 213 -9.94 20.12 -14.57
N THR A 214 -11.26 20.06 -14.62
CA THR A 214 -12.02 18.81 -14.46
C THR A 214 -11.65 17.75 -15.51
N ALA A 215 -11.32 18.15 -16.74
CA ALA A 215 -10.92 17.21 -17.79
C ALA A 215 -9.55 16.57 -17.47
N LYS A 216 -8.61 17.37 -16.96
CA LYS A 216 -7.31 16.87 -16.50
C LYS A 216 -7.46 15.93 -15.30
N LEU A 217 -8.33 16.25 -14.33
CA LEU A 217 -8.57 15.36 -13.19
C LEU A 217 -9.17 14.01 -13.61
N ARG A 218 -10.08 14.01 -14.57
CA ARG A 218 -10.60 12.76 -15.16
C ARG A 218 -9.51 11.95 -15.85
N LEU A 219 -8.65 12.61 -16.63
CA LEU A 219 -7.51 11.96 -17.26
C LEU A 219 -6.58 11.31 -16.23
N LEU A 220 -6.24 12.01 -15.15
CA LEU A 220 -5.40 11.46 -14.08
C LEU A 220 -6.03 10.23 -13.43
N ARG A 221 -7.34 10.26 -13.20
CA ARG A 221 -8.05 9.10 -12.67
C ARG A 221 -8.02 7.91 -13.63
N GLU A 222 -8.22 8.13 -14.93
CA GLU A 222 -8.10 7.05 -15.93
C GLU A 222 -6.66 6.50 -15.96
N ARG A 223 -5.65 7.35 -15.80
CA ARG A 223 -4.25 6.91 -15.68
C ARG A 223 -4.04 6.02 -14.45
N GLN A 224 -4.60 6.37 -13.28
CA GLN A 224 -4.53 5.50 -12.11
C GLN A 224 -5.20 4.12 -12.37
N ILE A 225 -6.33 4.10 -13.09
CA ILE A 225 -7.01 2.87 -13.48
C ILE A 225 -6.11 2.02 -14.40
N GLU A 226 -5.42 2.64 -15.36
CA GLU A 226 -4.46 1.96 -16.23
C GLU A 226 -3.26 1.41 -15.47
N SER A 227 -2.75 2.15 -14.47
CA SER A 227 -1.70 1.68 -13.58
C SER A 227 -2.11 0.41 -12.82
N VAL A 228 -3.36 0.33 -12.36
CA VAL A 228 -3.88 -0.90 -11.74
C VAL A 228 -3.92 -2.07 -12.74
N ARG A 229 -4.30 -1.82 -14.01
CA ARG A 229 -4.28 -2.88 -15.04
C ARG A 229 -2.87 -3.38 -15.34
N TYR A 230 -1.90 -2.46 -15.38
CA TYR A 230 -0.49 -2.83 -15.52
C TYR A 230 -0.02 -3.67 -14.32
N LEU A 231 -0.30 -3.21 -13.11
CA LEU A 231 0.07 -3.93 -11.88
C LEU A 231 -0.60 -5.30 -11.77
N ASP A 232 -1.79 -5.50 -12.36
CA ASP A 232 -2.44 -6.82 -12.41
C ASP A 232 -1.59 -7.85 -13.16
N GLY A 233 -0.91 -7.44 -14.25
CA GLY A 233 0.07 -8.26 -14.94
C GLY A 233 1.33 -8.52 -14.11
N VAL A 234 1.84 -7.52 -13.42
CA VAL A 234 3.01 -7.68 -12.51
C VAL A 234 2.68 -8.63 -11.35
N ILE A 235 1.45 -8.60 -10.83
CA ILE A 235 1.00 -9.55 -9.81
C ILE A 235 0.90 -10.98 -10.38
N GLU A 236 0.52 -11.16 -11.66
CA GLU A 236 0.56 -12.47 -12.29
C GLU A 236 1.99 -13.04 -12.31
N GLU A 237 2.97 -12.25 -12.72
CA GLU A 237 4.38 -12.62 -12.69
C GLU A 237 4.87 -12.93 -11.27
N LEU A 238 4.46 -12.12 -10.28
CA LEU A 238 4.77 -12.38 -8.87
C LEU A 238 4.25 -13.76 -8.43
N ILE A 239 2.99 -14.07 -8.73
CA ILE A 239 2.36 -15.35 -8.37
C ILE A 239 3.10 -16.52 -9.00
N ASP A 240 3.58 -16.36 -10.23
CA ASP A 240 4.32 -17.41 -10.94
C ASP A 240 5.75 -17.61 -10.42
N THR A 241 6.35 -16.56 -9.89
CA THR A 241 7.74 -16.55 -9.41
C THR A 241 7.90 -17.07 -7.97
N VAL A 242 6.93 -16.83 -7.09
CA VAL A 242 7.08 -17.17 -5.67
C VAL A 242 7.02 -18.66 -5.38
N PRO A 243 7.75 -19.16 -4.37
CA PRO A 243 7.75 -20.57 -4.01
C PRO A 243 6.41 -21.01 -3.38
N PRO A 244 6.20 -22.34 -3.27
CA PRO A 244 5.13 -22.89 -2.45
C PRO A 244 5.16 -22.31 -1.03
N ASN A 245 4.01 -22.34 -0.35
CA ASN A 245 3.89 -21.83 1.02
C ASN A 245 4.06 -20.31 1.14
N THR A 246 3.58 -19.56 0.16
CA THR A 246 3.58 -18.09 0.17
C THR A 246 2.16 -17.56 0.40
N TYR A 247 2.02 -16.61 1.33
CA TYR A 247 0.82 -15.85 1.58
C TYR A 247 0.98 -14.43 1.05
N LEU A 248 0.02 -13.98 0.26
CA LEU A 248 0.03 -12.66 -0.37
C LEU A 248 -1.12 -11.81 0.17
N THR A 249 -0.80 -10.60 0.59
CA THR A 249 -1.77 -9.53 0.88
C THR A 249 -1.51 -8.37 -0.06
N ILE A 250 -2.53 -7.88 -0.75
CA ILE A 250 -2.49 -6.70 -1.61
C ILE A 250 -3.47 -5.68 -1.06
N THR A 251 -2.99 -4.46 -0.87
CA THR A 251 -3.82 -3.33 -0.40
C THR A 251 -3.26 -2.01 -0.93
N SER A 252 -3.84 -0.90 -0.50
CA SER A 252 -3.26 0.44 -0.65
C SER A 252 -3.06 1.06 0.73
N ASP A 253 -2.15 1.99 0.81
CA ASP A 253 -1.88 2.77 2.03
C ASP A 253 -2.95 3.85 2.28
N HIS A 254 -3.43 4.49 1.22
CA HIS A 254 -4.56 5.43 1.19
C HIS A 254 -5.08 5.59 -0.24
N GLY A 255 -6.14 6.36 -0.40
CA GLY A 255 -6.66 6.76 -1.70
C GLY A 255 -6.23 8.17 -2.12
N GLU A 256 -6.94 8.73 -3.08
CA GLU A 256 -6.62 10.00 -3.75
C GLU A 256 -7.89 10.75 -4.12
N LEU A 257 -7.88 12.09 -4.13
CA LEU A 257 -8.98 12.93 -4.62
C LEU A 257 -8.71 13.36 -6.06
N PHE A 258 -9.72 13.29 -6.90
CA PHE A 258 -9.69 13.70 -8.31
C PHE A 258 -10.74 14.78 -8.59
N GLY A 259 -10.89 15.74 -7.69
CA GLY A 259 -11.80 16.88 -7.82
C GLY A 259 -12.99 16.85 -6.87
N GLU A 260 -13.15 15.78 -6.09
CA GLU A 260 -14.19 15.71 -5.08
C GLU A 260 -14.03 16.86 -4.07
N ASP A 261 -15.14 17.57 -3.79
CA ASP A 261 -15.20 18.75 -2.91
C ASP A 261 -14.18 19.85 -3.26
N GLY A 262 -13.71 19.88 -4.52
CA GLY A 262 -12.72 20.84 -5.01
C GLY A 262 -11.28 20.51 -4.64
N TYR A 263 -10.98 19.28 -4.19
CA TYR A 263 -9.63 18.84 -3.84
C TYR A 263 -9.01 17.95 -4.91
N PHE A 264 -7.69 17.99 -5.00
CA PHE A 264 -6.87 17.01 -5.72
C PHE A 264 -5.74 16.54 -4.82
N GLY A 265 -5.45 15.23 -4.88
CA GLY A 265 -4.36 14.66 -4.10
C GLY A 265 -4.85 14.03 -2.79
N HIS A 266 -3.92 13.86 -1.91
CA HIS A 266 -4.10 13.31 -0.57
C HIS A 266 -3.36 14.19 0.46
N GLY A 267 -3.47 13.84 1.74
CA GLY A 267 -2.86 14.60 2.83
C GLY A 267 -3.77 14.58 4.05
N PRO A 268 -3.64 15.53 4.99
CA PRO A 268 -4.45 15.58 6.20
C PRO A 268 -5.90 16.04 5.89
N ILE A 269 -6.55 15.34 4.98
CA ILE A 269 -7.92 15.59 4.52
C ILE A 269 -8.80 14.42 4.94
N LEU A 270 -9.90 14.72 5.63
CA LEU A 270 -10.91 13.75 6.02
C LEU A 270 -11.95 13.64 4.89
N HIS A 271 -11.77 12.66 4.01
CA HIS A 271 -12.70 12.37 2.91
C HIS A 271 -12.67 10.87 2.59
N ASP A 272 -13.83 10.25 2.40
CA ASP A 272 -13.98 8.81 2.17
C ASP A 272 -13.04 8.29 1.08
N LYS A 273 -12.88 9.02 -0.03
CA LYS A 273 -12.05 8.61 -1.16
C LYS A 273 -10.55 8.55 -0.87
N VAL A 274 -10.12 9.17 0.21
CA VAL A 274 -8.73 9.09 0.68
C VAL A 274 -8.51 7.91 1.63
N PHE A 275 -9.57 7.47 2.31
CA PHE A 275 -9.48 6.35 3.24
C PHE A 275 -9.92 5.01 2.65
N GLU A 276 -10.84 5.01 1.66
CA GLU A 276 -11.31 3.78 1.01
C GLU A 276 -10.23 3.16 0.12
N VAL A 277 -9.77 1.97 0.49
CA VAL A 277 -8.71 1.24 -0.21
C VAL A 277 -9.13 -0.19 -0.58
N PRO A 278 -8.57 -0.76 -1.65
CA PRO A 278 -8.77 -2.17 -1.98
C PRO A 278 -8.01 -3.06 -1.01
N PHE A 279 -8.54 -4.25 -0.75
CA PHE A 279 -7.88 -5.27 0.04
C PHE A 279 -8.22 -6.67 -0.49
N VAL A 280 -7.22 -7.46 -0.73
CA VAL A 280 -7.36 -8.89 -1.03
C VAL A 280 -6.16 -9.64 -0.47
N GLU A 281 -6.43 -10.82 0.07
CA GLU A 281 -5.36 -11.67 0.58
C GLU A 281 -5.65 -13.15 0.33
N ARG A 282 -4.59 -13.92 0.10
CA ARG A 282 -4.68 -15.36 -0.12
C ARG A 282 -3.35 -16.06 0.05
N LYS A 283 -3.39 -17.32 0.48
CA LYS A 283 -2.29 -18.25 0.28
C LYS A 283 -2.27 -18.66 -1.20
N ILE A 284 -1.22 -18.30 -1.93
CA ILE A 284 -1.14 -18.45 -3.40
C ILE A 284 -0.54 -19.76 -3.86
N ARG A 285 0.22 -20.43 -3.00
CA ARG A 285 0.77 -21.79 -3.27
C ARG A 285 0.90 -22.60 -1.99
#